data_02061b31fe87e3b492d419187008bd72
#
_entry.id   02061b31fe87e3b492d419187008bd72
#
_cell.length_a   1.000
_cell.length_b   1.000
_cell.length_c   1.000
_cell.angle_alpha   90.00
_cell.angle_beta   90.00
_cell.angle_gamma   90.00
#
_symmetry.space_group_name_H-M   'P 1'
#
loop_
_entity.id
_entity.type
_entity.pdbx_description
1 polymer ?
#
loop_
_entity_poly.entity_id
_entity_poly.type
_entity_poly.pdbx_seq_one_letter_code
_entity_poly.pdbx_strand_id
1 'polypeptide(L)'
;MTNISVKNVNLPSEEPHHESPGNWKEYFSFSTDHKVIGIQYLVTAFIFFLVGGIFAMVIRGELITPESDLVDRTFYNGMFTMHGTVMLFLWTFPSLIGFANYLVPLMIGARDMAFPRLNAVAFWMVPVVGILLMASFFVPGGPAQAGWWAYPPVSLQNPTGNLINGQVVWLLAVAISGVSSIMGAVNFVTTIVKMRAPGMGFFKMPLFVWAVFSAQIIQLFGLPALTAGAVMLLLDLTAGTAFFDPSRGGNPVMFQHYFWFYSHPAVYVIILPIFGIFSEIFPVYSRKPLFGYKVVAISSLLIAVVSAIVWVHHLYVSGTPAWMRMLFMVTTMLVSVPTGIKVFAWVATIWGGKMRLTTPMLFALGALIMFVFAGIVGIMLSSVPVDVHVNNTYFVVGHFHYVLFGTVTMGLYAAIYHWFPKMTGRMYYESWGKLHFWLTFIGTNLNFLPMHPLGLQGMLRRISSYAPEYEFWNIVASLGSFLLGMSTLPFIFNMVVSWMHGQKAPANPWRAIGLEWLVASPPPVENFEEIPIVISEPYGYGKSEPLTANIQAPSDSAYKPFA
;
A
#
# COMPACT_ATOMS: atom_id res chain seq x y z
N MET A 1 -10.88 2.40 -49.03
CA MET A 1 -11.45 1.11 -48.52
C MET A 1 -10.37 0.05 -48.66
N THR A 2 -9.62 -0.21 -47.65
CA THR A 2 -8.57 -1.22 -47.62
C THR A 2 -9.02 -2.31 -46.64
N ASN A 3 -9.37 -3.47 -47.22
CA ASN A 3 -9.71 -4.68 -46.50
C ASN A 3 -8.50 -5.15 -45.67
N ILE A 4 -8.58 -5.06 -44.34
CA ILE A 4 -7.63 -5.72 -43.46
C ILE A 4 -8.13 -7.16 -43.23
N SER A 5 -7.47 -8.11 -43.86
CA SER A 5 -7.66 -9.55 -43.64
C SER A 5 -7.19 -9.91 -42.22
N VAL A 6 -8.10 -10.33 -41.35
CA VAL A 6 -7.78 -10.90 -40.05
C VAL A 6 -7.22 -12.31 -40.30
N LYS A 7 -5.89 -12.47 -40.15
CA LYS A 7 -5.27 -13.78 -40.10
C LYS A 7 -5.72 -14.52 -38.84
N ASN A 8 -6.24 -15.72 -39.02
CA ASN A 8 -6.57 -16.66 -37.94
C ASN A 8 -5.33 -16.88 -37.04
N VAL A 9 -5.37 -16.35 -35.82
CA VAL A 9 -4.44 -16.74 -34.77
C VAL A 9 -4.99 -18.03 -34.16
N ASN A 10 -4.29 -19.15 -34.33
CA ASN A 10 -4.58 -20.38 -33.62
C ASN A 10 -4.48 -20.11 -32.11
N LEU A 11 -5.61 -20.10 -31.42
CA LEU A 11 -5.68 -20.06 -29.95
C LEU A 11 -5.27 -21.45 -29.42
N PRO A 12 -4.50 -21.52 -28.33
CA PRO A 12 -4.24 -22.78 -27.64
C PRO A 12 -5.56 -23.38 -27.15
N SER A 13 -5.64 -24.73 -27.18
CA SER A 13 -6.76 -25.53 -26.76
C SER A 13 -7.38 -25.10 -25.41
N GLU A 14 -8.70 -25.11 -25.37
CA GLU A 14 -9.55 -24.84 -24.21
C GLU A 14 -9.07 -25.60 -22.96
N GLU A 15 -8.54 -24.89 -21.96
CA GLU A 15 -8.47 -25.42 -20.60
C GLU A 15 -9.88 -25.37 -19.99
N PRO A 16 -10.21 -26.29 -19.06
CA PRO A 16 -11.58 -26.45 -18.57
C PRO A 16 -12.10 -25.15 -17.94
N HIS A 17 -13.31 -24.75 -18.34
CA HIS A 17 -14.05 -23.61 -17.79
C HIS A 17 -14.22 -23.75 -16.27
N HIS A 18 -13.57 -22.90 -15.51
CA HIS A 18 -13.86 -22.73 -14.10
C HIS A 18 -15.11 -21.86 -13.96
N GLU A 19 -16.19 -22.42 -13.40
CA GLU A 19 -17.36 -21.66 -13.00
C GLU A 19 -16.97 -20.59 -11.95
N SER A 20 -17.68 -19.45 -11.94
CA SER A 20 -17.46 -18.39 -10.93
C SER A 20 -17.48 -18.99 -9.52
N PRO A 21 -16.67 -18.47 -8.54
CA PRO A 21 -16.53 -19.09 -7.23
C PRO A 21 -17.89 -19.22 -6.54
N GLY A 22 -18.51 -20.37 -6.72
CA GLY A 22 -19.79 -20.74 -6.07
C GLY A 22 -19.59 -21.22 -4.64
N ASN A 23 -18.32 -21.47 -4.26
CA ASN A 23 -18.01 -22.04 -2.97
C ASN A 23 -16.90 -21.22 -2.28
N TRP A 24 -17.18 -20.72 -1.06
CA TRP A 24 -16.21 -19.99 -0.23
C TRP A 24 -14.87 -20.74 -0.02
N LYS A 25 -14.85 -22.08 -0.19
CA LYS A 25 -13.62 -22.90 -0.07
C LYS A 25 -12.57 -22.56 -1.14
N GLU A 26 -12.95 -22.01 -2.27
CA GLU A 26 -12.00 -21.61 -3.33
C GLU A 26 -11.07 -20.50 -2.87
N TYR A 27 -11.53 -19.61 -1.97
CA TYR A 27 -10.68 -18.59 -1.38
C TYR A 27 -9.61 -19.12 -0.42
N PHE A 28 -9.64 -20.42 -0.08
CA PHE A 28 -8.65 -21.09 0.77
C PHE A 28 -7.84 -22.14 0.01
N SER A 29 -7.97 -22.19 -1.31
CA SER A 29 -7.28 -23.13 -2.19
C SER A 29 -6.30 -22.42 -3.12
N PHE A 30 -5.43 -23.19 -3.79
CA PHE A 30 -4.58 -22.68 -4.85
C PHE A 30 -5.46 -22.36 -6.08
N SER A 31 -5.59 -21.08 -6.39
CA SER A 31 -6.35 -20.59 -7.53
C SER A 31 -5.44 -19.84 -8.49
N THR A 32 -5.76 -19.88 -9.78
CA THR A 32 -5.10 -19.06 -10.81
C THR A 32 -5.93 -17.85 -11.23
N ASP A 33 -7.20 -17.75 -10.83
CA ASP A 33 -8.05 -16.58 -11.10
C ASP A 33 -7.53 -15.35 -10.33
N HIS A 34 -7.18 -14.31 -11.05
CA HIS A 34 -6.66 -13.07 -10.48
C HIS A 34 -7.61 -12.40 -9.47
N LYS A 35 -8.94 -12.59 -9.60
CA LYS A 35 -9.94 -12.04 -8.69
C LYS A 35 -9.94 -12.77 -7.35
N VAL A 36 -9.86 -14.10 -7.39
CA VAL A 36 -9.73 -14.94 -6.19
C VAL A 36 -8.43 -14.59 -5.46
N ILE A 37 -7.31 -14.53 -6.19
CA ILE A 37 -6.01 -14.15 -5.63
C ILE A 37 -6.06 -12.74 -5.04
N GLY A 38 -6.72 -11.79 -5.71
CA GLY A 38 -6.92 -10.44 -5.19
C GLY A 38 -7.62 -10.41 -3.83
N ILE A 39 -8.71 -11.17 -3.69
CA ILE A 39 -9.45 -11.30 -2.41
C ILE A 39 -8.59 -12.02 -1.36
N GLN A 40 -7.88 -13.08 -1.73
CA GLN A 40 -6.96 -13.79 -0.83
C GLN A 40 -5.90 -12.83 -0.25
N TYR A 41 -5.30 -11.98 -1.07
CA TYR A 41 -4.38 -10.93 -0.62
C TYR A 41 -5.04 -9.95 0.36
N LEU A 42 -6.23 -9.44 0.03
CA LEU A 42 -6.95 -8.44 0.85
C LEU A 42 -7.35 -9.01 2.21
N VAL A 43 -7.89 -10.23 2.25
CA VAL A 43 -8.30 -10.89 3.50
C VAL A 43 -7.08 -11.20 4.37
N THR A 44 -6.04 -11.80 3.78
CA THR A 44 -4.79 -12.10 4.49
C THR A 44 -4.15 -10.83 5.05
N ALA A 45 -4.06 -9.78 4.24
CA ALA A 45 -3.51 -8.51 4.67
C ALA A 45 -4.32 -7.89 5.82
N PHE A 46 -5.66 -7.96 5.76
CA PHE A 46 -6.50 -7.42 6.83
C PHE A 46 -6.34 -8.18 8.15
N ILE A 47 -6.15 -9.50 8.11
CA ILE A 47 -5.82 -10.29 9.32
C ILE A 47 -4.52 -9.77 9.94
N PHE A 48 -3.49 -9.56 9.15
CA PHE A 48 -2.21 -9.02 9.64
C PHE A 48 -2.28 -7.54 10.03
N PHE A 49 -3.17 -6.76 9.43
CA PHE A 49 -3.49 -5.41 9.92
C PHE A 49 -3.98 -5.43 11.36
N LEU A 50 -4.87 -6.35 11.71
CA LEU A 50 -5.34 -6.50 13.09
C LEU A 50 -4.21 -6.93 14.03
N VAL A 51 -3.38 -7.89 13.62
CA VAL A 51 -2.21 -8.33 14.41
C VAL A 51 -1.23 -7.19 14.63
N GLY A 52 -0.82 -6.50 13.57
CA GLY A 52 0.08 -5.34 13.68
C GLY A 52 -0.54 -4.18 14.46
N GLY A 53 -1.87 -4.01 14.39
CA GLY A 53 -2.63 -3.07 15.20
C GLY A 53 -2.57 -3.40 16.69
N ILE A 54 -2.70 -4.67 17.08
CA ILE A 54 -2.55 -5.12 18.48
C ILE A 54 -1.14 -4.79 18.99
N PHE A 55 -0.09 -5.00 18.19
CA PHE A 55 1.27 -4.61 18.58
C PHE A 55 1.38 -3.10 18.82
N ALA A 56 0.72 -2.27 18.00
CA ALA A 56 0.65 -0.84 18.23
C ALA A 56 -0.10 -0.46 19.52
N MET A 57 -1.18 -1.20 19.85
CA MET A 57 -1.91 -0.97 21.12
C MET A 57 -1.02 -1.27 22.34
N VAL A 58 -0.21 -2.34 22.28
CA VAL A 58 0.77 -2.64 23.35
C VAL A 58 1.81 -1.53 23.48
N ILE A 59 2.39 -1.06 22.34
CA ILE A 59 3.35 0.06 22.34
C ILE A 59 2.72 1.31 22.97
N ARG A 60 1.48 1.64 22.60
CA ARG A 60 0.83 2.85 23.12
C ARG A 60 0.31 2.70 24.55
N GLY A 61 -0.01 1.46 24.97
CA GLY A 61 -0.30 1.14 26.37
C GLY A 61 0.92 1.36 27.25
N GLU A 62 2.11 0.89 26.82
CA GLU A 62 3.38 1.10 27.51
C GLU A 62 3.72 2.60 27.64
N LEU A 63 3.45 3.38 26.61
CA LEU A 63 3.79 4.81 26.56
C LEU A 63 2.69 5.74 27.10
N ILE A 64 1.67 5.21 27.80
CA ILE A 64 0.61 6.07 28.33
C ILE A 64 1.08 6.89 29.52
N THR A 65 2.00 6.36 30.31
CA THR A 65 2.66 7.02 31.44
C THR A 65 4.17 6.91 31.32
N PRO A 66 4.95 7.84 31.95
CA PRO A 66 6.42 7.84 31.84
C PRO A 66 7.10 6.59 32.36
N GLU A 67 6.54 5.97 33.39
CA GLU A 67 7.11 4.83 34.12
C GLU A 67 6.22 3.58 34.02
N SER A 68 5.57 3.37 32.88
CA SER A 68 4.77 2.16 32.68
C SER A 68 5.67 0.92 32.60
N ASP A 69 5.23 -0.16 33.23
CA ASP A 69 5.84 -1.49 33.21
C ASP A 69 4.83 -2.53 32.71
N LEU A 70 4.04 -2.18 31.70
CA LEU A 70 3.07 -3.08 31.09
C LEU A 70 3.77 -4.29 30.47
N VAL A 71 4.94 -4.05 29.85
CA VAL A 71 5.77 -5.07 29.21
C VAL A 71 7.25 -4.80 29.49
N ASP A 72 8.06 -5.88 29.55
CA ASP A 72 9.51 -5.74 29.67
C ASP A 72 10.12 -5.12 28.40
N ARG A 73 11.33 -4.57 28.54
CA ARG A 73 12.03 -3.86 27.46
C ARG A 73 12.31 -4.72 26.24
N THR A 74 12.61 -6.01 26.45
CA THR A 74 12.89 -6.96 25.36
C THR A 74 11.63 -7.21 24.54
N PHE A 75 10.52 -7.44 25.23
CA PHE A 75 9.22 -7.61 24.58
C PHE A 75 8.78 -6.33 23.86
N TYR A 76 8.96 -5.15 24.48
CA TYR A 76 8.69 -3.86 23.83
C TYR A 76 9.48 -3.68 22.54
N ASN A 77 10.79 -4.02 22.54
CA ASN A 77 11.62 -3.98 21.34
C ASN A 77 11.11 -4.92 20.25
N GLY A 78 10.64 -6.10 20.63
CA GLY A 78 9.93 -7.02 19.74
C GLY A 78 8.67 -6.40 19.17
N MET A 79 7.84 -5.73 19.99
CA MET A 79 6.57 -5.14 19.55
C MET A 79 6.76 -4.06 18.50
N PHE A 80 7.65 -3.08 18.70
CA PHE A 80 7.84 -2.04 17.68
C PHE A 80 8.52 -2.57 16.42
N THR A 81 9.39 -3.57 16.52
CA THR A 81 10.02 -4.21 15.38
C THR A 81 8.99 -4.95 14.54
N MET A 82 8.15 -5.75 15.19
CA MET A 82 7.14 -6.57 14.52
C MET A 82 5.96 -5.74 14.04
N HIS A 83 5.56 -4.67 14.78
CA HIS A 83 4.57 -3.71 14.29
C HIS A 83 4.99 -3.13 12.94
N GLY A 84 6.19 -2.54 12.85
CA GLY A 84 6.68 -1.96 11.59
C GLY A 84 6.79 -2.98 10.47
N THR A 85 7.31 -4.19 10.77
CA THR A 85 7.47 -5.27 9.79
C THR A 85 6.12 -5.76 9.26
N VAL A 86 5.19 -6.10 10.15
CA VAL A 86 3.86 -6.64 9.78
C VAL A 86 3.05 -5.60 9.02
N MET A 87 3.04 -4.33 9.47
CA MET A 87 2.29 -3.28 8.83
C MET A 87 2.79 -2.93 7.43
N LEU A 88 4.09 -3.06 7.16
CA LEU A 88 4.63 -2.84 5.82
C LEU A 88 4.49 -4.08 4.93
N PHE A 89 5.05 -5.22 5.36
CA PHE A 89 5.19 -6.40 4.50
C PHE A 89 3.94 -7.29 4.44
N LEU A 90 3.05 -7.24 5.44
CA LEU A 90 1.86 -8.09 5.49
C LEU A 90 0.54 -7.34 5.40
N TRP A 91 0.51 -6.02 5.67
CA TRP A 91 -0.69 -5.20 5.46
C TRP A 91 -0.57 -4.35 4.20
N THR A 92 0.36 -3.39 4.18
CA THR A 92 0.35 -2.33 3.17
C THR A 92 0.64 -2.86 1.76
N PHE A 93 1.77 -3.55 1.55
CA PHE A 93 2.11 -4.10 0.24
C PHE A 93 1.08 -5.14 -0.24
N PRO A 94 0.70 -6.15 0.56
CA PRO A 94 -0.27 -7.14 0.10
C PRO A 94 -1.65 -6.56 -0.22
N SER A 95 -2.12 -5.56 0.52
CA SER A 95 -3.41 -4.91 0.21
C SER A 95 -3.39 -4.22 -1.14
N LEU A 96 -2.32 -3.49 -1.46
CA LEU A 96 -2.17 -2.80 -2.74
C LEU A 96 -2.04 -3.79 -3.90
N ILE A 97 -1.28 -4.87 -3.71
CA ILE A 97 -1.16 -5.97 -4.67
C ILE A 97 -2.49 -6.69 -4.84
N GLY A 98 -3.26 -6.88 -3.77
CA GLY A 98 -4.61 -7.46 -3.82
C GLY A 98 -5.56 -6.65 -4.69
N PHE A 99 -5.62 -5.33 -4.48
CA PHE A 99 -6.38 -4.43 -5.35
C PHE A 99 -5.87 -4.45 -6.80
N ALA A 100 -4.56 -4.42 -7.00
CA ALA A 100 -3.98 -4.47 -8.34
C ALA A 100 -4.32 -5.79 -9.06
N ASN A 101 -4.23 -6.93 -8.36
CA ASN A 101 -4.63 -8.23 -8.90
C ASN A 101 -6.10 -8.22 -9.33
N TYR A 102 -6.99 -7.74 -8.47
CA TYR A 102 -8.41 -7.72 -8.79
C TYR A 102 -8.76 -6.78 -9.94
N LEU A 103 -8.19 -5.57 -9.95
CA LEU A 103 -8.64 -4.47 -10.80
C LEU A 103 -7.86 -4.33 -12.12
N VAL A 104 -6.55 -4.56 -12.13
CA VAL A 104 -5.72 -4.26 -13.31
C VAL A 104 -6.19 -5.03 -14.54
N PRO A 105 -6.43 -6.37 -14.51
CA PRO A 105 -6.94 -7.08 -15.69
C PRO A 105 -8.30 -6.54 -16.14
N LEU A 106 -9.23 -6.29 -15.22
CA LEU A 106 -10.54 -5.71 -15.53
C LEU A 106 -10.42 -4.32 -16.19
N MET A 107 -9.57 -3.45 -15.63
CA MET A 107 -9.40 -2.08 -16.12
C MET A 107 -8.71 -1.98 -17.48
N ILE A 108 -7.90 -2.97 -17.84
CA ILE A 108 -7.23 -3.00 -19.16
C ILE A 108 -7.93 -3.90 -20.18
N GLY A 109 -9.02 -4.57 -19.80
CA GLY A 109 -9.76 -5.48 -20.67
C GLY A 109 -9.08 -6.81 -20.91
N ALA A 110 -8.21 -7.25 -20.00
CA ALA A 110 -7.56 -8.55 -20.04
C ALA A 110 -8.43 -9.63 -19.37
N ARG A 111 -8.33 -10.87 -19.84
CA ARG A 111 -9.03 -12.00 -19.22
C ARG A 111 -8.41 -12.42 -17.89
N ASP A 112 -7.09 -12.36 -17.77
CA ASP A 112 -6.34 -12.71 -16.56
C ASP A 112 -4.96 -12.00 -16.57
N MET A 113 -4.12 -12.30 -15.58
CA MET A 113 -2.72 -11.92 -15.52
C MET A 113 -1.89 -12.70 -16.56
N ALA A 114 -0.73 -12.15 -16.96
CA ALA A 114 0.14 -12.79 -17.95
C ALA A 114 0.68 -14.17 -17.50
N PHE A 115 0.92 -14.33 -16.19
CA PHE A 115 1.45 -15.56 -15.59
C PHE A 115 0.61 -15.98 -14.38
N PRO A 116 -0.58 -16.62 -14.59
CA PRO A 116 -1.52 -16.90 -13.50
C PRO A 116 -0.93 -17.82 -12.42
N ARG A 117 -0.16 -18.86 -12.79
CA ARG A 117 0.49 -19.77 -11.83
C ARG A 117 1.55 -19.06 -10.99
N LEU A 118 2.36 -18.19 -11.62
CA LEU A 118 3.35 -17.36 -10.93
C LEU A 118 2.67 -16.42 -9.93
N ASN A 119 1.52 -15.87 -10.30
CA ASN A 119 0.69 -15.03 -9.44
C ASN A 119 0.23 -15.77 -8.18
N ALA A 120 -0.29 -16.99 -8.36
CA ALA A 120 -0.72 -17.84 -7.25
C ALA A 120 0.45 -18.18 -6.29
N VAL A 121 1.62 -18.56 -6.84
CA VAL A 121 2.81 -18.84 -6.02
C VAL A 121 3.24 -17.60 -5.24
N ALA A 122 3.26 -16.42 -5.88
CA ALA A 122 3.60 -15.16 -5.22
C ALA A 122 2.65 -14.87 -4.04
N PHE A 123 1.34 -15.10 -4.19
CA PHE A 123 0.40 -14.96 -3.09
C PHE A 123 0.71 -15.94 -1.94
N TRP A 124 0.89 -17.24 -2.23
CA TRP A 124 1.05 -18.25 -1.17
C TRP A 124 2.34 -18.09 -0.36
N MET A 125 3.33 -17.37 -0.88
CA MET A 125 4.51 -16.96 -0.10
C MET A 125 4.15 -15.95 1.01
N VAL A 126 3.10 -15.15 0.88
CA VAL A 126 2.71 -14.13 1.90
C VAL A 126 2.23 -14.77 3.21
N PRO A 127 1.29 -15.73 3.22
CA PRO A 127 0.97 -16.47 4.45
C PRO A 127 2.18 -17.16 5.08
N VAL A 128 3.10 -17.70 4.28
CA VAL A 128 4.35 -18.32 4.80
C VAL A 128 5.20 -17.28 5.53
N VAL A 129 5.39 -16.10 4.96
CA VAL A 129 6.08 -14.98 5.63
C VAL A 129 5.40 -14.62 6.94
N GLY A 130 4.06 -14.55 6.93
CA GLY A 130 3.29 -14.27 8.14
C GLY A 130 3.47 -15.33 9.23
N ILE A 131 3.42 -16.60 8.87
CA ILE A 131 3.64 -17.72 9.81
C ILE A 131 5.06 -17.65 10.38
N LEU A 132 6.09 -17.42 9.57
CA LEU A 132 7.48 -17.29 10.04
C LEU A 132 7.62 -16.14 11.05
N LEU A 133 7.07 -14.96 10.73
CA LEU A 133 7.13 -13.80 11.63
C LEU A 133 6.42 -14.08 12.96
N MET A 134 5.26 -14.73 12.94
CA MET A 134 4.54 -15.11 14.18
C MET A 134 5.28 -16.22 14.95
N ALA A 135 5.84 -17.20 14.26
CA ALA A 135 6.64 -18.26 14.87
C ALA A 135 7.91 -17.72 15.56
N SER A 136 8.42 -16.56 15.12
CA SER A 136 9.60 -15.92 15.72
C SER A 136 9.40 -15.54 17.20
N PHE A 137 8.16 -15.41 17.67
CA PHE A 137 7.86 -15.16 19.09
C PHE A 137 8.16 -16.36 19.99
N PHE A 138 8.25 -17.56 19.42
CA PHE A 138 8.42 -18.82 20.14
C PHE A 138 9.84 -19.39 20.03
N VAL A 139 10.75 -18.72 19.32
CA VAL A 139 12.16 -19.12 19.25
C VAL A 139 12.95 -18.56 20.44
N PRO A 140 14.14 -19.13 20.76
CA PRO A 140 14.98 -18.61 21.84
C PRO A 140 15.33 -17.12 21.64
N GLY A 141 15.07 -16.31 22.67
CA GLY A 141 15.28 -14.86 22.64
C GLY A 141 14.10 -14.05 22.09
N GLY A 142 13.00 -14.72 21.68
CA GLY A 142 11.80 -14.07 21.14
C GLY A 142 11.99 -13.48 19.74
N PRO A 143 11.09 -12.57 19.29
CA PRO A 143 11.11 -11.99 17.96
C PRO A 143 12.33 -11.08 17.76
N ALA A 144 12.58 -10.67 16.51
CA ALA A 144 13.62 -9.67 16.19
C ALA A 144 13.37 -8.35 16.94
N GLN A 145 14.46 -7.71 17.42
CA GLN A 145 14.40 -6.54 18.31
C GLN A 145 15.14 -5.31 17.74
N ALA A 146 15.82 -5.45 16.58
CA ALA A 146 16.63 -4.39 16.00
C ALA A 146 15.84 -3.31 15.22
N GLY A 147 14.50 -3.33 15.31
CA GLY A 147 13.62 -2.53 14.46
C GLY A 147 13.50 -3.12 13.04
N TRP A 148 12.47 -2.69 12.28
CA TRP A 148 12.21 -3.22 10.93
C TRP A 148 13.32 -2.93 9.90
N TRP A 149 14.23 -2.02 10.20
CA TRP A 149 15.40 -1.72 9.36
C TRP A 149 16.65 -2.56 9.70
N ALA A 150 16.63 -3.29 10.85
CA ALA A 150 17.63 -4.28 11.24
C ALA A 150 19.11 -3.84 11.08
N TYR A 151 19.47 -2.64 11.55
CA TYR A 151 20.83 -2.12 11.38
C TYR A 151 21.89 -2.88 12.17
N PRO A 152 23.00 -3.33 11.51
CA PRO A 152 24.20 -3.72 12.22
C PRO A 152 24.83 -2.53 12.98
N PRO A 153 25.46 -2.74 14.14
CA PRO A 153 25.76 -4.03 14.77
C PRO A 153 24.63 -4.60 15.65
N VAL A 154 23.52 -3.86 15.87
CA VAL A 154 22.44 -4.31 16.77
C VAL A 154 21.78 -5.61 16.25
N SER A 155 21.56 -5.72 14.96
CA SER A 155 20.99 -6.92 14.33
C SER A 155 21.92 -8.12 14.27
N LEU A 156 23.23 -7.93 14.53
CA LEU A 156 24.21 -9.02 14.64
C LEU A 156 24.30 -9.61 16.05
N GLN A 157 23.64 -8.98 17.05
CA GLN A 157 23.64 -9.50 18.41
C GLN A 157 22.83 -10.78 18.49
N ASN A 158 23.45 -11.82 19.04
CA ASN A 158 22.82 -13.12 19.31
C ASN A 158 23.06 -13.51 20.76
N PRO A 159 22.33 -12.92 21.71
CA PRO A 159 22.53 -13.16 23.14
C PRO A 159 22.23 -14.60 23.56
N THR A 160 21.48 -15.34 22.77
CA THR A 160 21.11 -16.74 23.06
C THR A 160 22.15 -17.74 22.58
N GLY A 161 23.05 -17.36 21.67
CA GLY A 161 24.00 -18.28 21.01
C GLY A 161 23.35 -19.27 20.04
N ASN A 162 22.02 -19.28 19.91
CA ASN A 162 21.32 -20.22 19.04
C ASN A 162 21.37 -19.77 17.57
N LEU A 163 21.63 -20.71 16.67
CA LEU A 163 21.63 -20.44 15.23
C LEU A 163 20.27 -19.96 14.75
N ILE A 164 19.18 -20.57 15.25
CA ILE A 164 17.81 -20.16 14.97
C ILE A 164 17.36 -19.23 16.10
N ASN A 165 17.24 -17.95 15.80
CA ASN A 165 16.76 -16.90 16.69
C ASN A 165 15.82 -15.95 15.91
N GLY A 166 15.16 -15.02 16.61
CA GLY A 166 14.17 -14.13 16.00
C GLY A 166 14.71 -13.28 14.85
N GLN A 167 15.97 -12.83 14.91
CA GLN A 167 16.57 -12.02 13.86
C GLN A 167 16.82 -12.84 12.57
N VAL A 168 17.27 -14.09 12.71
CA VAL A 168 17.46 -15.02 11.58
C VAL A 168 16.13 -15.34 10.91
N VAL A 169 15.09 -15.64 11.70
CA VAL A 169 13.73 -15.90 11.16
C VAL A 169 13.17 -14.65 10.45
N TRP A 170 13.39 -13.47 11.02
CA TRP A 170 12.98 -12.21 10.40
C TRP A 170 13.65 -11.97 9.03
N LEU A 171 14.98 -12.19 8.95
CA LEU A 171 15.74 -12.03 7.69
C LEU A 171 15.28 -13.02 6.62
N LEU A 172 15.00 -14.26 7.01
CA LEU A 172 14.45 -15.28 6.11
C LEU A 172 13.07 -14.85 5.59
N ALA A 173 12.20 -14.35 6.46
CA ALA A 173 10.88 -13.86 6.08
C ALA A 173 10.97 -12.67 5.09
N VAL A 174 11.87 -11.71 5.34
CA VAL A 174 12.10 -10.57 4.44
C VAL A 174 12.64 -11.03 3.09
N ALA A 175 13.59 -11.99 3.05
CA ALA A 175 14.11 -12.53 1.81
C ALA A 175 13.03 -13.23 0.96
N ILE A 176 12.18 -14.06 1.59
CA ILE A 176 11.04 -14.72 0.92
C ILE A 176 10.05 -13.68 0.40
N SER A 177 9.72 -12.65 1.20
CA SER A 177 8.85 -11.55 0.77
C SER A 177 9.42 -10.81 -0.45
N GLY A 178 10.75 -10.63 -0.50
CA GLY A 178 11.45 -10.06 -1.65
C GLY A 178 11.24 -10.88 -2.93
N VAL A 179 11.41 -12.18 -2.86
CA VAL A 179 11.18 -13.09 -4.01
C VAL A 179 9.73 -13.02 -4.49
N SER A 180 8.76 -13.12 -3.57
CA SER A 180 7.33 -12.99 -3.88
C SER A 180 7.02 -11.70 -4.63
N SER A 181 7.54 -10.59 -4.14
CA SER A 181 7.29 -9.26 -4.70
C SER A 181 7.91 -9.07 -6.09
N ILE A 182 9.10 -9.61 -6.34
CA ILE A 182 9.72 -9.59 -7.69
C ILE A 182 8.88 -10.39 -8.68
N MET A 183 8.39 -11.57 -8.29
CA MET A 183 7.50 -12.39 -9.13
C MET A 183 6.24 -11.63 -9.51
N GLY A 184 5.60 -10.96 -8.54
CA GLY A 184 4.44 -10.10 -8.77
C GLY A 184 4.75 -8.95 -9.73
N ALA A 185 5.87 -8.28 -9.55
CA ALA A 185 6.27 -7.13 -10.37
C ALA A 185 6.49 -7.53 -11.84
N VAL A 186 7.18 -8.64 -12.10
CA VAL A 186 7.34 -9.20 -13.46
C VAL A 186 5.97 -9.47 -14.09
N ASN A 187 5.06 -10.06 -13.34
CA ASN A 187 3.73 -10.40 -13.82
C ASN A 187 2.91 -9.15 -14.17
N PHE A 188 2.84 -8.15 -13.28
CA PHE A 188 2.10 -6.91 -13.53
C PHE A 188 2.66 -6.13 -14.72
N VAL A 189 3.98 -5.96 -14.81
CA VAL A 189 4.60 -5.25 -15.93
C VAL A 189 4.26 -5.94 -17.24
N THR A 190 4.38 -7.27 -17.30
CA THR A 190 4.06 -8.05 -18.51
C THR A 190 2.57 -7.92 -18.87
N THR A 191 1.68 -8.07 -17.91
CA THR A 191 0.23 -7.94 -18.10
C THR A 191 -0.13 -6.58 -18.67
N ILE A 192 0.33 -5.50 -18.03
CA ILE A 192 0.02 -4.13 -18.45
C ILE A 192 0.59 -3.80 -19.83
N VAL A 193 1.79 -4.29 -20.15
CA VAL A 193 2.42 -3.99 -21.45
C VAL A 193 1.82 -4.82 -22.59
N LYS A 194 1.49 -6.10 -22.36
CA LYS A 194 1.16 -7.04 -23.41
C LYS A 194 -0.33 -7.35 -23.58
N MET A 195 -1.15 -7.17 -22.53
CA MET A 195 -2.52 -7.69 -22.49
C MET A 195 -3.60 -6.61 -22.50
N ARG A 196 -3.27 -5.36 -22.83
CA ARG A 196 -4.28 -4.30 -22.99
C ARG A 196 -5.24 -4.61 -24.13
N ALA A 197 -6.51 -4.29 -23.91
CA ALA A 197 -7.56 -4.42 -24.90
C ALA A 197 -7.23 -3.65 -26.20
N PRO A 198 -7.70 -4.12 -27.37
CA PRO A 198 -7.58 -3.40 -28.62
C PRO A 198 -8.03 -1.95 -28.50
N GLY A 199 -7.26 -1.04 -29.08
CA GLY A 199 -7.51 0.41 -29.02
C GLY A 199 -7.04 1.09 -27.73
N MET A 200 -6.66 0.36 -26.67
CA MET A 200 -6.10 0.91 -25.44
C MET A 200 -4.59 1.18 -25.59
N GLY A 201 -4.22 2.30 -26.17
CA GLY A 201 -2.86 2.84 -26.08
C GLY A 201 -2.53 3.28 -24.66
N PHE A 202 -1.24 3.55 -24.35
CA PHE A 202 -0.82 3.94 -23.00
C PHE A 202 -1.63 5.13 -22.45
N PHE A 203 -1.85 6.18 -23.24
CA PHE A 203 -2.65 7.34 -22.84
C PHE A 203 -4.17 7.14 -22.91
N LYS A 204 -4.62 5.88 -22.95
CA LYS A 204 -6.02 5.50 -22.70
C LYS A 204 -6.15 4.59 -21.48
N MET A 205 -5.04 4.26 -20.78
CA MET A 205 -5.08 3.47 -19.56
C MET A 205 -5.62 4.28 -18.38
N PRO A 206 -6.41 3.68 -17.47
CA PRO A 206 -6.77 4.29 -16.20
C PRO A 206 -5.54 4.69 -15.37
N LEU A 207 -5.66 5.72 -14.55
CA LEU A 207 -4.53 6.23 -13.76
C LEU A 207 -4.13 5.28 -12.63
N PHE A 208 -5.04 4.46 -12.14
CA PHE A 208 -4.67 3.36 -11.23
C PHE A 208 -3.70 2.38 -11.91
N VAL A 209 -3.94 2.03 -13.16
CA VAL A 209 -3.03 1.17 -13.93
C VAL A 209 -1.67 1.84 -14.16
N TRP A 210 -1.63 3.14 -14.47
CA TRP A 210 -0.39 3.91 -14.55
C TRP A 210 0.40 3.93 -13.25
N ALA A 211 -0.31 4.10 -12.14
CA ALA A 211 0.27 4.13 -10.80
C ALA A 211 0.85 2.77 -10.40
N VAL A 212 0.11 1.68 -10.65
CA VAL A 212 0.59 0.31 -10.44
C VAL A 212 1.79 0.02 -11.34
N PHE A 213 1.74 0.36 -12.63
CA PHE A 213 2.85 0.17 -13.56
C PHE A 213 4.13 0.86 -13.09
N SER A 214 4.02 2.14 -12.68
CA SER A 214 5.15 2.91 -12.14
C SER A 214 5.70 2.29 -10.86
N ALA A 215 4.83 1.84 -9.96
CA ALA A 215 5.21 1.16 -8.72
C ALA A 215 5.95 -0.15 -8.98
N GLN A 216 5.50 -0.96 -9.96
CA GLN A 216 6.15 -2.23 -10.28
C GLN A 216 7.52 -2.03 -10.96
N ILE A 217 7.74 -0.95 -11.70
CA ILE A 217 9.07 -0.59 -12.22
C ILE A 217 10.03 -0.31 -11.06
N ILE A 218 9.61 0.48 -10.06
CA ILE A 218 10.40 0.72 -8.85
C ILE A 218 10.74 -0.60 -8.13
N GLN A 219 9.75 -1.49 -8.02
CA GLN A 219 9.88 -2.78 -7.37
C GLN A 219 10.97 -3.64 -8.02
N LEU A 220 10.94 -3.77 -9.35
CA LEU A 220 11.93 -4.56 -10.11
C LEU A 220 13.34 -4.01 -9.97
N PHE A 221 13.48 -2.70 -9.91
CA PHE A 221 14.78 -2.05 -9.86
C PHE A 221 15.39 -2.05 -8.45
N GLY A 222 14.60 -1.72 -7.42
CA GLY A 222 15.13 -1.47 -6.08
C GLY A 222 15.14 -2.71 -5.17
N LEU A 223 14.13 -3.57 -5.26
CA LEU A 223 13.96 -4.68 -4.31
C LEU A 223 15.09 -5.71 -4.30
N PRO A 224 15.78 -6.01 -5.42
CA PRO A 224 16.95 -6.89 -5.39
C PRO A 224 18.04 -6.42 -4.41
N ALA A 225 18.22 -5.11 -4.21
CA ALA A 225 19.19 -4.58 -3.27
C ALA A 225 18.83 -4.90 -1.82
N LEU A 226 17.56 -4.70 -1.41
CA LEU A 226 17.10 -5.07 -0.07
C LEU A 226 17.24 -6.58 0.17
N THR A 227 16.83 -7.39 -0.80
CA THR A 227 16.92 -8.86 -0.71
C THR A 227 18.36 -9.31 -0.57
N ALA A 228 19.28 -8.76 -1.36
CA ALA A 228 20.71 -9.04 -1.25
C ALA A 228 21.26 -8.63 0.12
N GLY A 229 20.95 -7.43 0.60
CA GLY A 229 21.37 -6.96 1.93
C GLY A 229 20.87 -7.87 3.05
N ALA A 230 19.60 -8.32 2.99
CA ALA A 230 19.03 -9.26 3.95
C ALA A 230 19.73 -10.63 3.93
N VAL A 231 20.02 -11.16 2.73
CA VAL A 231 20.75 -12.44 2.58
C VAL A 231 22.20 -12.31 3.09
N MET A 232 22.90 -11.21 2.77
CA MET A 232 24.26 -10.99 3.26
C MET A 232 24.30 -10.90 4.79
N LEU A 233 23.32 -10.20 5.42
CA LEU A 233 23.21 -10.13 6.88
C LEU A 233 22.85 -11.49 7.49
N LEU A 234 22.01 -12.28 6.81
CA LEU A 234 21.70 -13.65 7.21
C LEU A 234 22.96 -14.53 7.20
N LEU A 235 23.83 -14.40 6.18
CA LEU A 235 25.11 -15.12 6.10
C LEU A 235 26.08 -14.68 7.19
N ASP A 236 26.12 -13.39 7.55
CA ASP A 236 26.93 -12.91 8.68
C ASP A 236 26.52 -13.58 10.00
N LEU A 237 25.20 -13.82 10.22
CA LEU A 237 24.67 -14.47 11.41
C LEU A 237 24.81 -16.00 11.41
N THR A 238 24.76 -16.66 10.23
CA THR A 238 24.62 -18.11 10.13
C THR A 238 25.83 -18.82 9.56
N ALA A 239 26.57 -18.18 8.65
CA ALA A 239 27.72 -18.75 7.95
C ALA A 239 29.07 -18.13 8.35
N GLY A 240 29.07 -17.17 9.29
CA GLY A 240 30.29 -16.55 9.79
C GLY A 240 30.98 -15.60 8.81
N THR A 241 30.26 -15.10 7.80
CA THR A 241 30.78 -14.01 6.96
C THR A 241 30.86 -12.70 7.74
N ALA A 242 31.47 -11.67 7.18
CA ALA A 242 31.70 -10.40 7.86
C ALA A 242 31.39 -9.20 6.95
N PHE A 243 30.32 -9.29 6.15
CA PHE A 243 29.95 -8.18 5.24
C PHE A 243 29.69 -6.88 6.01
N PHE A 244 28.99 -6.98 7.14
CA PHE A 244 28.50 -5.82 7.89
C PHE A 244 29.00 -5.78 9.35
N ASP A 245 29.80 -6.76 9.79
CA ASP A 245 30.33 -6.81 11.13
C ASP A 245 31.61 -5.96 11.27
N PRO A 246 31.55 -4.79 11.94
CA PRO A 246 32.69 -3.90 12.06
C PRO A 246 33.84 -4.50 12.87
N SER A 247 33.57 -5.44 13.78
CA SER A 247 34.59 -6.10 14.59
C SER A 247 35.50 -7.02 13.75
N ARG A 248 35.03 -7.44 12.57
CA ARG A 248 35.73 -8.33 11.64
C ARG A 248 36.06 -7.64 10.29
N GLY A 249 36.02 -6.30 10.26
CA GLY A 249 36.36 -5.49 9.08
C GLY A 249 35.19 -5.24 8.11
N GLY A 250 33.97 -5.63 8.45
CA GLY A 250 32.77 -5.34 7.68
C GLY A 250 32.31 -3.89 7.82
N ASN A 251 31.37 -3.47 6.95
CA ASN A 251 30.89 -2.10 6.90
C ASN A 251 29.37 -2.00 7.17
N PRO A 252 28.95 -1.59 8.38
CA PRO A 252 27.53 -1.46 8.72
C PRO A 252 26.80 -0.37 7.92
N VAL A 253 27.51 0.69 7.47
CA VAL A 253 26.91 1.75 6.64
C VAL A 253 26.53 1.21 5.25
N MET A 254 27.29 0.24 4.74
CA MET A 254 26.97 -0.43 3.48
C MET A 254 25.60 -1.16 3.56
N PHE A 255 25.29 -1.81 4.70
CA PHE A 255 23.94 -2.37 4.92
C PHE A 255 22.86 -1.29 4.85
N GLN A 256 23.10 -0.12 5.47
CA GLN A 256 22.15 0.99 5.43
C GLN A 256 21.88 1.46 3.99
N HIS A 257 22.90 1.50 3.12
CA HIS A 257 22.72 1.81 1.71
C HIS A 257 21.91 0.74 0.97
N TYR A 258 22.19 -0.56 1.13
CA TYR A 258 21.40 -1.65 0.56
C TYR A 258 19.95 -1.59 1.00
N PHE A 259 19.72 -1.32 2.30
CA PHE A 259 18.38 -1.24 2.87
C PHE A 259 17.59 -0.05 2.29
N TRP A 260 18.14 1.16 2.32
CA TRP A 260 17.43 2.37 1.91
C TRP A 260 17.37 2.57 0.40
N PHE A 261 18.26 1.99 -0.37
CA PHE A 261 18.20 1.99 -1.83
C PHE A 261 16.86 1.41 -2.35
N TYR A 262 16.27 0.50 -1.60
CA TYR A 262 14.91 0.04 -1.86
C TYR A 262 13.89 0.66 -0.89
N SER A 263 14.15 0.70 0.42
CA SER A 263 13.11 1.02 1.41
C SER A 263 12.58 2.45 1.28
N HIS A 264 13.34 3.39 0.70
CA HIS A 264 12.77 4.67 0.30
C HIS A 264 11.94 4.56 -0.99
N PRO A 265 12.43 4.05 -2.13
CA PRO A 265 11.58 3.76 -3.29
C PRO A 265 10.33 2.93 -2.94
N ALA A 266 10.42 2.04 -1.96
CA ALA A 266 9.27 1.26 -1.46
C ALA A 266 8.11 2.14 -0.97
N VAL A 267 8.39 3.29 -0.33
CA VAL A 267 7.31 4.21 0.10
C VAL A 267 6.56 4.80 -1.10
N TYR A 268 7.25 4.94 -2.25
CA TYR A 268 6.59 5.33 -3.52
C TYR A 268 5.86 4.16 -4.18
N VAL A 269 6.33 2.92 -4.03
CA VAL A 269 5.56 1.71 -4.40
C VAL A 269 4.24 1.66 -3.65
N ILE A 270 4.22 2.10 -2.40
CA ILE A 270 3.04 2.15 -1.55
C ILE A 270 2.10 3.30 -1.94
N ILE A 271 2.62 4.52 -2.09
CA ILE A 271 1.77 5.71 -2.25
C ILE A 271 1.21 5.86 -3.67
N LEU A 272 1.95 5.43 -4.70
CA LEU A 272 1.51 5.59 -6.10
C LEU A 272 0.17 4.91 -6.40
N PRO A 273 -0.09 3.64 -6.01
CA PRO A 273 -1.40 3.04 -6.21
C PRO A 273 -2.53 3.79 -5.50
N ILE A 274 -2.29 4.38 -4.32
CA ILE A 274 -3.26 5.23 -3.63
C ILE A 274 -3.55 6.50 -4.44
N PHE A 275 -2.54 7.11 -5.05
CA PHE A 275 -2.73 8.23 -5.98
C PHE A 275 -3.55 7.83 -7.21
N GLY A 276 -3.36 6.59 -7.67
CA GLY A 276 -4.23 5.98 -8.68
C GLY A 276 -5.68 5.89 -8.20
N ILE A 277 -5.91 5.33 -7.00
CA ILE A 277 -7.25 5.22 -6.39
C ILE A 277 -7.92 6.60 -6.28
N PHE A 278 -7.21 7.63 -5.81
CA PHE A 278 -7.76 8.99 -5.77
C PHE A 278 -8.19 9.49 -7.15
N SER A 279 -7.38 9.17 -8.18
CA SER A 279 -7.65 9.57 -9.56
C SER A 279 -8.85 8.85 -10.17
N GLU A 280 -9.20 7.65 -9.67
CA GLU A 280 -10.43 6.95 -10.04
C GLU A 280 -11.65 7.51 -9.27
N ILE A 281 -11.51 7.78 -7.96
CA ILE A 281 -12.61 8.15 -7.06
C ILE A 281 -13.08 9.60 -7.29
N PHE A 282 -12.15 10.57 -7.36
CA PHE A 282 -12.54 11.98 -7.44
C PHE A 282 -13.40 12.32 -8.66
N PRO A 283 -13.09 11.87 -9.90
CA PRO A 283 -13.97 12.13 -11.04
C PRO A 283 -15.38 11.53 -10.90
N VAL A 284 -15.46 10.32 -10.33
CA VAL A 284 -16.75 9.63 -10.13
C VAL A 284 -17.66 10.43 -9.22
N TYR A 285 -17.17 10.86 -8.05
CA TYR A 285 -18.00 11.51 -7.04
C TYR A 285 -18.09 13.04 -7.21
N SER A 286 -17.27 13.64 -8.07
CA SER A 286 -17.37 15.06 -8.47
C SER A 286 -18.13 15.25 -9.78
N ARG A 287 -18.40 14.17 -10.54
CA ARG A 287 -19.04 14.19 -11.85
C ARG A 287 -18.32 15.09 -12.86
N LYS A 288 -17.00 15.10 -12.79
CA LYS A 288 -16.14 15.90 -13.69
C LYS A 288 -15.04 15.04 -14.29
N PRO A 289 -14.58 15.37 -15.50
CA PRO A 289 -13.37 14.79 -16.05
C PRO A 289 -12.18 15.07 -15.14
N LEU A 290 -11.25 14.12 -15.07
CA LEU A 290 -10.00 14.35 -14.35
C LEU A 290 -9.20 15.48 -15.05
N PHE A 291 -8.79 16.48 -14.27
CA PHE A 291 -7.97 17.56 -14.79
C PHE A 291 -6.54 17.09 -15.09
N GLY A 292 -6.06 17.36 -16.31
CA GLY A 292 -4.67 17.11 -16.67
C GLY A 292 -4.24 15.64 -16.74
N TYR A 293 -5.11 14.74 -17.19
CA TYR A 293 -4.87 13.29 -17.23
C TYR A 293 -3.44 12.91 -17.68
N LYS A 294 -2.97 13.39 -18.83
CA LYS A 294 -1.64 13.04 -19.37
C LYS A 294 -0.50 13.47 -18.45
N VAL A 295 -0.62 14.66 -17.86
CA VAL A 295 0.40 15.19 -16.94
C VAL A 295 0.41 14.38 -15.63
N VAL A 296 -0.75 13.97 -15.13
CA VAL A 296 -0.88 13.09 -13.94
C VAL A 296 -0.32 11.70 -14.22
N ALA A 297 -0.51 11.15 -15.42
CA ALA A 297 0.08 9.87 -15.83
C ALA A 297 1.61 9.96 -15.87
N ILE A 298 2.16 10.96 -16.56
CA ILE A 298 3.61 11.18 -16.67
C ILE A 298 4.23 11.45 -15.29
N SER A 299 3.57 12.20 -14.41
CA SER A 299 4.06 12.47 -13.06
C SER A 299 4.23 11.20 -12.23
N SER A 300 3.47 10.12 -12.50
CA SER A 300 3.69 8.82 -11.84
C SER A 300 5.04 8.21 -12.22
N LEU A 301 5.41 8.25 -13.50
CA LEU A 301 6.73 7.80 -13.96
C LEU A 301 7.86 8.68 -13.44
N LEU A 302 7.65 10.01 -13.40
CA LEU A 302 8.65 10.94 -12.85
C LEU A 302 8.90 10.66 -11.37
N ILE A 303 7.87 10.40 -10.57
CA ILE A 303 8.03 9.96 -9.17
C ILE A 303 8.85 8.68 -9.12
N ALA A 304 8.56 7.69 -9.97
CA ALA A 304 9.30 6.44 -10.01
C ALA A 304 10.80 6.66 -10.29
N VAL A 305 11.13 7.49 -11.28
CA VAL A 305 12.53 7.80 -11.63
C VAL A 305 13.24 8.55 -10.49
N VAL A 306 12.63 9.62 -9.98
CA VAL A 306 13.24 10.45 -8.93
C VAL A 306 13.40 9.65 -7.63
N SER A 307 12.46 8.73 -7.34
CA SER A 307 12.54 7.89 -6.12
C SER A 307 13.83 7.07 -6.02
N ALA A 308 14.47 6.74 -7.14
CA ALA A 308 15.71 5.97 -7.19
C ALA A 308 16.96 6.79 -6.81
N ILE A 309 16.85 8.10 -6.62
CA ILE A 309 17.99 8.99 -6.36
C ILE A 309 17.81 9.86 -5.12
N VAL A 310 17.07 9.38 -4.11
CA VAL A 310 16.75 10.18 -2.89
C VAL A 310 17.09 9.49 -1.58
N TRP A 311 17.38 8.19 -1.56
CA TRP A 311 17.45 7.36 -0.33
C TRP A 311 18.45 7.83 0.73
N VAL A 312 19.47 8.61 0.38
CA VAL A 312 20.51 9.04 1.33
C VAL A 312 19.99 10.03 2.37
N HIS A 313 18.80 10.61 2.19
CA HIS A 313 18.19 11.43 3.24
C HIS A 313 17.89 10.63 4.53
N HIS A 314 17.80 9.31 4.47
CA HIS A 314 17.75 8.47 5.67
C HIS A 314 19.10 8.30 6.38
N LEU A 315 20.18 8.80 5.80
CA LEU A 315 21.57 8.62 6.23
C LEU A 315 22.26 9.95 6.55
N TYR A 316 21.54 11.06 6.70
CA TYR A 316 22.14 12.37 6.95
C TYR A 316 23.00 12.42 8.22
N VAL A 317 22.67 11.61 9.23
CA VAL A 317 23.39 11.50 10.49
C VAL A 317 24.27 10.23 10.60
N SER A 318 24.43 9.47 9.51
CA SER A 318 25.22 8.22 9.48
C SER A 318 26.64 8.39 8.94
N GLY A 319 27.25 9.57 9.13
CA GLY A 319 28.61 9.84 8.63
C GLY A 319 28.69 10.16 7.13
N THR A 320 27.56 10.42 6.47
CA THR A 320 27.50 10.75 5.04
C THR A 320 28.25 12.06 4.74
N PRO A 321 29.10 12.11 3.67
CA PRO A 321 29.83 13.31 3.30
C PRO A 321 28.92 14.50 2.98
N ALA A 322 29.36 15.73 3.27
CA ALA A 322 28.56 16.94 3.11
C ALA A 322 28.02 17.12 1.68
N TRP A 323 28.85 16.89 0.66
CA TRP A 323 28.43 17.01 -0.74
C TRP A 323 27.28 16.04 -1.10
N MET A 324 27.32 14.82 -0.57
CA MET A 324 26.28 13.82 -0.79
C MET A 324 24.99 14.21 -0.07
N ARG A 325 25.07 14.71 1.18
CA ARG A 325 23.90 15.23 1.90
C ARG A 325 23.23 16.36 1.12
N MET A 326 24.00 17.32 0.58
CA MET A 326 23.47 18.43 -0.21
C MET A 326 22.81 17.94 -1.51
N LEU A 327 23.44 17.03 -2.24
CA LEU A 327 22.89 16.45 -3.48
C LEU A 327 21.54 15.77 -3.21
N PHE A 328 21.50 14.88 -2.21
CA PHE A 328 20.29 14.13 -1.90
C PHE A 328 19.19 14.97 -1.22
N MET A 329 19.54 16.08 -0.57
CA MET A 329 18.57 17.08 -0.13
C MET A 329 17.83 17.67 -1.34
N VAL A 330 18.55 18.12 -2.37
CA VAL A 330 17.96 18.72 -3.57
C VAL A 330 17.11 17.70 -4.34
N THR A 331 17.62 16.49 -4.56
CA THR A 331 16.84 15.45 -5.28
C THR A 331 15.60 15.01 -4.51
N THR A 332 15.66 14.97 -3.17
CA THR A 332 14.49 14.68 -2.33
C THR A 332 13.44 15.78 -2.43
N MET A 333 13.83 17.04 -2.37
CA MET A 333 12.89 18.15 -2.56
C MET A 333 12.26 18.15 -3.96
N LEU A 334 12.99 17.70 -4.98
CA LEU A 334 12.49 17.63 -6.36
C LEU A 334 11.26 16.70 -6.50
N VAL A 335 11.10 15.66 -5.66
CA VAL A 335 9.93 14.78 -5.65
C VAL A 335 8.63 15.55 -5.39
N SER A 336 8.70 16.67 -4.68
CA SER A 336 7.51 17.50 -4.39
C SER A 336 6.86 18.07 -5.66
N VAL A 337 7.62 18.26 -6.74
CA VAL A 337 7.11 18.83 -8.01
C VAL A 337 6.12 17.88 -8.70
N PRO A 338 6.47 16.64 -9.11
CA PRO A 338 5.52 15.73 -9.73
C PRO A 338 4.40 15.30 -8.77
N THR A 339 4.64 15.32 -7.47
CA THR A 339 3.61 15.05 -6.45
C THR A 339 2.62 16.20 -6.34
N GLY A 340 3.09 17.45 -6.32
CA GLY A 340 2.25 18.65 -6.29
C GLY A 340 1.34 18.74 -7.52
N ILE A 341 1.83 18.36 -8.70
CA ILE A 341 1.01 18.28 -9.93
C ILE A 341 -0.25 17.41 -9.68
N LYS A 342 -0.11 16.26 -9.02
CA LYS A 342 -1.25 15.39 -8.73
C LYS A 342 -2.22 16.04 -7.76
N VAL A 343 -1.73 16.62 -6.67
CA VAL A 343 -2.58 17.30 -5.68
C VAL A 343 -3.39 18.42 -6.34
N PHE A 344 -2.74 19.28 -7.13
CA PHE A 344 -3.45 20.35 -7.85
C PHE A 344 -4.44 19.80 -8.88
N ALA A 345 -4.12 18.72 -9.59
CA ALA A 345 -5.03 18.08 -10.53
C ALA A 345 -6.29 17.54 -9.82
N TRP A 346 -6.16 16.92 -8.65
CA TRP A 346 -7.32 16.45 -7.86
C TRP A 346 -8.15 17.59 -7.32
N VAL A 347 -7.53 18.65 -6.78
CA VAL A 347 -8.24 19.84 -6.32
C VAL A 347 -9.00 20.48 -7.50
N ALA A 348 -8.38 20.63 -8.67
CA ALA A 348 -9.04 21.17 -9.86
C ALA A 348 -10.17 20.27 -10.39
N THR A 349 -10.06 18.94 -10.19
CA THR A 349 -11.13 17.99 -10.54
C THR A 349 -12.32 18.16 -9.60
N ILE A 350 -12.09 18.31 -8.30
CA ILE A 350 -13.13 18.48 -7.29
C ILE A 350 -13.79 19.88 -7.39
N TRP A 351 -13.01 20.91 -7.66
CA TRP A 351 -13.44 22.30 -7.68
C TRP A 351 -14.55 22.54 -8.72
N GLY A 352 -15.68 23.07 -8.28
CA GLY A 352 -16.85 23.32 -9.15
C GLY A 352 -17.54 22.04 -9.64
N GLY A 353 -17.24 20.88 -9.08
CA GLY A 353 -17.93 19.61 -9.36
C GLY A 353 -19.22 19.45 -8.55
N LYS A 354 -20.07 18.52 -8.98
CA LYS A 354 -21.27 18.09 -8.23
C LYS A 354 -20.88 17.05 -7.18
N MET A 355 -20.19 17.49 -6.12
CA MET A 355 -19.58 16.63 -5.12
C MET A 355 -20.62 15.84 -4.32
N ARG A 356 -20.40 14.54 -4.21
CA ARG A 356 -21.21 13.61 -3.42
C ARG A 356 -20.37 13.03 -2.29
N LEU A 357 -20.71 13.40 -1.04
CA LEU A 357 -19.98 13.00 0.16
C LEU A 357 -20.44 11.61 0.64
N THR A 358 -20.24 10.61 -0.20
CA THR A 358 -20.37 9.19 0.14
C THR A 358 -19.15 8.71 0.92
N THR A 359 -19.24 7.55 1.55
CA THR A 359 -18.13 6.97 2.33
C THR A 359 -16.81 6.90 1.55
N PRO A 360 -16.74 6.40 0.29
CA PRO A 360 -15.49 6.41 -0.49
C PRO A 360 -14.92 7.81 -0.68
N MET A 361 -15.77 8.79 -0.98
CA MET A 361 -15.35 10.18 -1.19
C MET A 361 -14.85 10.83 0.10
N LEU A 362 -15.50 10.56 1.24
CA LEU A 362 -15.06 11.06 2.54
C LEU A 362 -13.67 10.53 2.90
N PHE A 363 -13.44 9.21 2.73
CA PHE A 363 -12.13 8.61 2.96
C PHE A 363 -11.07 9.16 2.00
N ALA A 364 -11.38 9.31 0.72
CA ALA A 364 -10.44 9.87 -0.26
C ALA A 364 -10.09 11.34 0.05
N LEU A 365 -11.06 12.17 0.43
CA LEU A 365 -10.84 13.56 0.82
C LEU A 365 -10.04 13.65 2.13
N GLY A 366 -10.40 12.86 3.14
CA GLY A 366 -9.68 12.78 4.39
C GLY A 366 -8.22 12.38 4.17
N ALA A 367 -8.00 11.34 3.36
CA ALA A 367 -6.66 10.88 2.99
C ALA A 367 -5.86 11.95 2.22
N LEU A 368 -6.50 12.70 1.32
CA LEU A 368 -5.85 13.81 0.61
C LEU A 368 -5.43 14.93 1.57
N ILE A 369 -6.28 15.31 2.53
CA ILE A 369 -5.95 16.31 3.55
C ILE A 369 -4.75 15.85 4.38
N MET A 370 -4.76 14.59 4.85
CA MET A 370 -3.64 14.01 5.60
C MET A 370 -2.37 13.98 4.75
N PHE A 371 -2.48 13.66 3.46
CA PHE A 371 -1.35 13.65 2.55
C PHE A 371 -0.73 15.03 2.34
N VAL A 372 -1.53 16.07 2.19
CA VAL A 372 -1.01 17.45 2.05
C VAL A 372 -0.21 17.85 3.29
N PHE A 373 -0.75 17.58 4.48
CA PHE A 373 -0.02 17.83 5.73
C PHE A 373 1.28 17.01 5.80
N ALA A 374 1.20 15.69 5.56
CA ALA A 374 2.35 14.81 5.55
C ALA A 374 3.42 15.25 4.53
N GLY A 375 3.01 15.67 3.34
CA GLY A 375 3.90 16.13 2.28
C GLY A 375 4.67 17.39 2.66
N ILE A 376 4.02 18.36 3.31
CA ILE A 376 4.67 19.58 3.83
C ILE A 376 5.71 19.20 4.89
N VAL A 377 5.36 18.33 5.85
CA VAL A 377 6.29 17.83 6.87
C VAL A 377 7.44 17.06 6.23
N GLY A 378 7.17 16.29 5.16
CA GLY A 378 8.20 15.57 4.38
C GLY A 378 9.21 16.51 3.71
N ILE A 379 8.76 17.65 3.17
CA ILE A 379 9.66 18.68 2.63
C ILE A 379 10.53 19.25 3.75
N MET A 380 10.00 19.48 4.95
CA MET A 380 10.80 19.91 6.11
C MET A 380 11.87 18.88 6.46
N LEU A 381 11.52 17.60 6.55
CA LEU A 381 12.45 16.49 6.82
C LEU A 381 13.48 16.27 5.71
N SER A 382 13.18 16.63 4.47
CA SER A 382 14.16 16.54 3.37
C SER A 382 15.33 17.51 3.55
N SER A 383 15.13 18.59 4.33
CA SER A 383 16.15 19.62 4.62
C SER A 383 17.13 19.14 5.68
N VAL A 384 18.41 19.05 5.33
CA VAL A 384 19.49 18.64 6.27
C VAL A 384 19.47 19.45 7.56
N PRO A 385 19.39 20.81 7.54
CA PRO A 385 19.34 21.60 8.77
C PRO A 385 18.18 21.27 9.70
N VAL A 386 17.05 20.81 9.18
CA VAL A 386 15.91 20.39 10.00
C VAL A 386 16.08 18.95 10.46
N ASP A 387 16.43 18.03 9.53
CA ASP A 387 16.51 16.60 9.84
C ASP A 387 17.51 16.28 10.95
N VAL A 388 18.67 16.94 10.98
CA VAL A 388 19.68 16.70 12.02
C VAL A 388 19.18 16.95 13.45
N HIS A 389 18.15 17.78 13.63
CA HIS A 389 17.54 18.06 14.93
C HIS A 389 16.40 17.11 15.29
N VAL A 390 15.67 16.59 14.31
CA VAL A 390 14.47 15.75 14.54
C VAL A 390 14.67 14.30 14.13
N ASN A 391 15.84 13.95 13.58
CA ASN A 391 16.17 12.58 13.21
C ASN A 391 16.03 11.64 14.43
N ASN A 392 15.45 10.45 14.22
CA ASN A 392 15.19 9.47 15.27
C ASN A 392 14.26 9.93 16.41
N THR A 393 13.57 11.06 16.26
CA THR A 393 12.54 11.52 17.22
C THR A 393 11.13 11.09 16.78
N TYR A 394 10.14 11.38 17.64
CA TYR A 394 8.72 11.18 17.33
C TYR A 394 8.21 12.07 16.19
N PHE A 395 8.90 13.14 15.82
CA PHE A 395 8.57 13.95 14.64
C PHE A 395 8.54 13.12 13.36
N VAL A 396 9.54 12.26 13.18
CA VAL A 396 9.61 11.33 12.04
C VAL A 396 8.48 10.31 12.12
N VAL A 397 8.15 9.82 13.32
CA VAL A 397 7.04 8.88 13.55
C VAL A 397 5.70 9.51 13.17
N GLY A 398 5.44 10.74 13.59
CA GLY A 398 4.25 11.49 13.18
C GLY A 398 4.15 11.62 11.66
N HIS A 399 5.23 12.07 11.02
CA HIS A 399 5.29 12.23 9.57
C HIS A 399 4.91 10.96 8.82
N PHE A 400 5.64 9.85 9.03
CA PHE A 400 5.38 8.67 8.23
C PHE A 400 4.05 7.99 8.55
N HIS A 401 3.47 8.16 9.75
CA HIS A 401 2.13 7.66 10.04
C HIS A 401 1.02 8.49 9.39
N TYR A 402 1.21 9.80 9.21
CA TYR A 402 0.30 10.58 8.37
C TYR A 402 0.33 10.11 6.91
N VAL A 403 1.49 9.64 6.41
CA VAL A 403 1.57 8.99 5.09
C VAL A 403 0.93 7.60 5.14
N LEU A 404 1.42 6.68 6.01
CA LEU A 404 1.06 5.26 5.95
C LEU A 404 -0.36 4.98 6.48
N PHE A 405 -0.78 5.64 7.55
CA PHE A 405 -2.13 5.47 8.08
C PHE A 405 -3.09 6.53 7.51
N GLY A 406 -2.74 7.80 7.67
CA GLY A 406 -3.59 8.92 7.27
C GLY A 406 -3.85 8.96 5.76
N THR A 407 -2.88 8.60 4.93
CA THR A 407 -3.05 8.60 3.47
C THR A 407 -3.29 7.20 2.91
N VAL A 408 -2.38 6.26 3.20
CA VAL A 408 -2.43 4.93 2.54
C VAL A 408 -3.57 4.09 3.10
N THR A 409 -3.68 3.91 4.41
CA THR A 409 -4.75 3.07 4.99
C THR A 409 -6.13 3.69 4.75
N MET A 410 -6.29 5.02 4.89
CA MET A 410 -7.57 5.67 4.54
C MET A 410 -7.86 5.61 3.04
N GLY A 411 -6.85 5.70 2.17
CA GLY A 411 -6.99 5.49 0.74
C GLY A 411 -7.41 4.06 0.38
N LEU A 412 -6.88 3.05 1.10
CA LEU A 412 -7.33 1.67 0.98
C LEU A 412 -8.78 1.49 1.43
N TYR A 413 -9.22 2.15 2.51
CA TYR A 413 -10.62 2.16 2.91
C TYR A 413 -11.51 2.82 1.85
N ALA A 414 -11.07 3.92 1.23
CA ALA A 414 -11.78 4.52 0.11
C ALA A 414 -11.95 3.52 -1.04
N ALA A 415 -10.90 2.76 -1.38
CA ALA A 415 -10.92 1.73 -2.41
C ALA A 415 -11.84 0.57 -2.02
N ILE A 416 -11.75 0.05 -0.79
CA ILE A 416 -12.64 -1.02 -0.31
C ILE A 416 -14.10 -0.60 -0.49
N TYR A 417 -14.51 0.55 0.04
CA TYR A 417 -15.89 1.01 -0.10
C TYR A 417 -16.32 1.27 -1.54
N HIS A 418 -15.39 1.77 -2.40
CA HIS A 418 -15.69 2.04 -3.81
C HIS A 418 -15.92 0.76 -4.62
N TRP A 419 -15.03 -0.24 -4.47
CA TRP A 419 -15.11 -1.49 -5.22
C TRP A 419 -15.78 -2.65 -4.47
N PHE A 420 -16.22 -2.45 -3.21
CA PHE A 420 -16.96 -3.46 -2.45
C PHE A 420 -18.16 -4.02 -3.23
N PRO A 421 -19.01 -3.18 -3.88
CA PRO A 421 -20.10 -3.69 -4.68
C PRO A 421 -19.65 -4.56 -5.85
N LYS A 422 -18.54 -4.20 -6.51
CA LYS A 422 -17.95 -4.95 -7.61
C LYS A 422 -17.39 -6.30 -7.15
N MET A 423 -16.74 -6.34 -5.98
CA MET A 423 -16.12 -7.55 -5.43
C MET A 423 -17.13 -8.54 -4.86
N THR A 424 -18.19 -8.05 -4.21
CA THR A 424 -19.11 -8.86 -3.41
C THR A 424 -20.50 -9.03 -4.02
N GLY A 425 -20.86 -8.22 -5.02
CA GLY A 425 -22.22 -8.14 -5.55
C GLY A 425 -23.23 -7.55 -4.57
N ARG A 426 -22.79 -6.90 -3.49
CA ARG A 426 -23.62 -6.32 -2.44
C ARG A 426 -23.25 -4.86 -2.17
N MET A 427 -24.24 -4.06 -1.79
CA MET A 427 -24.03 -2.70 -1.30
C MET A 427 -23.74 -2.73 0.20
N TYR A 428 -22.84 -1.86 0.67
CA TYR A 428 -22.57 -1.64 2.10
C TYR A 428 -23.55 -0.63 2.71
N TYR A 429 -23.63 -0.59 4.05
CA TYR A 429 -24.45 0.39 4.77
C TYR A 429 -23.67 1.70 4.95
N GLU A 430 -24.17 2.76 4.30
CA GLU A 430 -23.53 4.07 4.25
C GLU A 430 -23.34 4.72 5.64
N SER A 431 -24.31 4.57 6.55
CA SER A 431 -24.25 5.10 7.91
C SER A 431 -23.07 4.54 8.70
N TRP A 432 -22.85 3.22 8.63
CA TRP A 432 -21.72 2.55 9.26
C TRP A 432 -20.39 2.95 8.61
N GLY A 433 -20.38 3.16 7.30
CA GLY A 433 -19.22 3.66 6.57
C GLY A 433 -18.83 5.07 7.02
N LYS A 434 -19.80 5.98 7.20
CA LYS A 434 -19.56 7.34 7.70
C LYS A 434 -19.11 7.35 9.16
N LEU A 435 -19.67 6.50 10.01
CA LEU A 435 -19.22 6.34 11.40
C LEU A 435 -17.76 5.88 11.43
N HIS A 436 -17.41 4.86 10.63
CA HIS A 436 -16.03 4.40 10.48
C HIS A 436 -15.10 5.54 10.04
N PHE A 437 -15.50 6.33 9.04
CA PHE A 437 -14.70 7.46 8.57
C PHE A 437 -14.39 8.45 9.69
N TRP A 438 -15.41 8.91 10.43
CA TRP A 438 -15.21 9.93 11.45
C TRP A 438 -14.36 9.45 12.61
N LEU A 439 -14.57 8.22 13.08
CA LEU A 439 -13.73 7.64 14.13
C LEU A 439 -12.27 7.51 13.68
N THR A 440 -12.06 7.04 12.43
CA THR A 440 -10.73 6.90 11.84
C THR A 440 -10.04 8.24 11.65
N PHE A 441 -10.74 9.24 11.10
CA PHE A 441 -10.20 10.56 10.85
C PHE A 441 -9.80 11.28 12.15
N ILE A 442 -10.69 11.26 13.15
CA ILE A 442 -10.42 11.87 14.46
C ILE A 442 -9.28 11.13 15.16
N GLY A 443 -9.34 9.79 15.22
CA GLY A 443 -8.32 8.99 15.87
C GLY A 443 -6.94 9.15 15.24
N THR A 444 -6.85 9.29 13.90
CA THR A 444 -5.60 9.56 13.19
C THR A 444 -4.96 10.87 13.66
N ASN A 445 -5.74 11.94 13.73
CA ASN A 445 -5.24 13.23 14.18
C ASN A 445 -4.85 13.23 15.66
N LEU A 446 -5.69 12.64 16.52
CA LEU A 446 -5.38 12.54 17.96
C LEU A 446 -4.13 11.68 18.23
N ASN A 447 -3.87 10.66 17.41
CA ASN A 447 -2.70 9.80 17.60
C ASN A 447 -1.43 10.46 17.06
N PHE A 448 -1.43 10.88 15.79
CA PHE A 448 -0.17 11.20 15.08
C PHE A 448 0.18 12.69 15.09
N LEU A 449 -0.78 13.61 15.26
CA LEU A 449 -0.46 15.04 15.36
C LEU A 449 0.38 15.36 16.60
N PRO A 450 0.08 14.82 17.81
CA PRO A 450 0.89 15.04 19.02
C PRO A 450 2.34 14.55 18.90
N MET A 451 2.62 13.61 18.00
CA MET A 451 3.98 13.11 17.80
C MET A 451 4.93 14.15 17.19
N HIS A 452 4.41 15.19 16.52
CA HIS A 452 5.23 16.28 16.00
C HIS A 452 5.79 17.18 17.12
N PRO A 453 4.98 17.75 18.04
CA PRO A 453 5.53 18.46 19.19
C PRO A 453 6.41 17.57 20.08
N LEU A 454 6.07 16.29 20.31
CA LEU A 454 6.95 15.36 21.03
C LEU A 454 8.35 15.30 20.41
N GLY A 455 8.42 15.17 19.09
CA GLY A 455 9.69 15.10 18.37
C GLY A 455 10.45 16.42 18.36
N LEU A 456 9.76 17.56 18.25
CA LEU A 456 10.36 18.90 18.35
C LEU A 456 10.92 19.18 19.75
N GLN A 457 10.31 18.63 20.80
CA GLN A 457 10.81 18.66 22.17
C GLN A 457 11.98 17.69 22.41
N GLY A 458 12.31 16.83 21.44
CA GLY A 458 13.45 15.92 21.50
C GLY A 458 13.13 14.49 21.95
N MET A 459 11.85 14.11 22.13
CA MET A 459 11.50 12.74 22.48
C MET A 459 11.95 11.77 21.40
N LEU A 460 12.84 10.84 21.76
CA LEU A 460 13.32 9.80 20.86
C LEU A 460 12.24 8.74 20.60
N ARG A 461 12.23 8.15 19.41
CA ARG A 461 11.42 6.96 19.11
C ARG A 461 12.08 5.69 19.64
N ARG A 462 11.30 4.62 19.81
CA ARG A 462 11.77 3.28 20.23
C ARG A 462 12.28 3.24 21.67
N ILE A 463 11.77 4.08 22.51
CA ILE A 463 12.01 4.07 23.96
C ILE A 463 10.75 3.58 24.67
N SER A 464 10.90 2.76 25.70
CA SER A 464 9.79 2.25 26.52
C SER A 464 9.45 3.14 27.71
N SER A 465 10.37 4.04 28.10
CA SER A 465 10.17 5.03 29.14
C SER A 465 10.66 6.40 28.67
N TYR A 466 10.12 7.49 29.22
CA TYR A 466 10.39 8.85 28.79
C TYR A 466 10.30 9.83 29.97
N ALA A 467 10.83 11.04 29.79
CA ALA A 467 10.81 12.07 30.82
C ALA A 467 9.38 12.66 31.01
N PRO A 468 9.00 13.04 32.24
CA PRO A 468 7.63 13.50 32.57
C PRO A 468 7.09 14.64 31.70
N GLU A 469 7.96 15.50 31.15
CA GLU A 469 7.55 16.61 30.28
C GLU A 469 6.85 16.17 28.99
N TYR A 470 7.02 14.89 28.57
CA TYR A 470 6.38 14.32 27.36
C TYR A 470 5.03 13.66 27.65
N GLU A 471 4.60 13.56 28.91
CA GLU A 471 3.44 12.78 29.34
C GLU A 471 2.15 13.24 28.66
N PHE A 472 1.84 14.54 28.67
CA PHE A 472 0.60 15.08 28.12
C PHE A 472 0.37 14.63 26.66
N TRP A 473 1.37 14.81 25.80
CA TRP A 473 1.24 14.44 24.40
C TRP A 473 1.20 12.92 24.16
N ASN A 474 1.85 12.15 25.03
CA ASN A 474 1.77 10.69 24.98
C ASN A 474 0.40 10.17 25.39
N ILE A 475 -0.25 10.76 26.40
CA ILE A 475 -1.64 10.43 26.76
C ILE A 475 -2.58 10.72 25.59
N VAL A 476 -2.51 11.91 24.99
CA VAL A 476 -3.36 12.28 23.84
C VAL A 476 -3.15 11.30 22.67
N ALA A 477 -1.89 10.99 22.34
CA ALA A 477 -1.57 10.04 21.29
C ALA A 477 -2.07 8.62 21.60
N SER A 478 -1.98 8.16 22.85
CA SER A 478 -2.49 6.85 23.26
C SER A 478 -4.01 6.76 23.16
N LEU A 479 -4.74 7.78 23.61
CA LEU A 479 -6.20 7.86 23.46
C LEU A 479 -6.60 7.85 21.98
N GLY A 480 -5.88 8.59 21.13
CA GLY A 480 -6.06 8.57 19.67
C GLY A 480 -5.83 7.18 19.07
N SER A 481 -4.81 6.47 19.55
CA SER A 481 -4.50 5.10 19.12
C SER A 481 -5.63 4.13 19.47
N PHE A 482 -6.14 4.17 20.70
CA PHE A 482 -7.26 3.32 21.12
C PHE A 482 -8.54 3.65 20.33
N LEU A 483 -8.80 4.93 20.03
CA LEU A 483 -9.91 5.33 19.16
C LEU A 483 -9.75 4.74 17.74
N LEU A 484 -8.53 4.71 17.19
CA LEU A 484 -8.24 4.05 15.93
C LEU A 484 -8.51 2.55 15.98
N GLY A 485 -8.08 1.88 17.05
CA GLY A 485 -8.42 0.47 17.29
C GLY A 485 -9.94 0.25 17.27
N MET A 486 -10.68 1.07 18.00
CA MET A 486 -12.14 1.03 18.04
C MET A 486 -12.79 1.33 16.69
N SER A 487 -12.19 2.17 15.85
CA SER A 487 -12.73 2.50 14.52
C SER A 487 -12.79 1.30 13.57
N THR A 488 -12.02 0.25 13.82
CA THR A 488 -12.05 -0.98 13.02
C THR A 488 -13.34 -1.80 13.24
N LEU A 489 -13.99 -1.64 14.40
CA LEU A 489 -15.20 -2.41 14.72
C LEU A 489 -16.38 -2.09 13.79
N PRO A 490 -16.80 -0.81 13.58
CA PRO A 490 -17.84 -0.48 12.61
C PRO A 490 -17.44 -0.87 11.17
N PHE A 491 -16.16 -0.87 10.82
CA PHE A 491 -15.70 -1.36 9.53
C PHE A 491 -15.94 -2.85 9.37
N ILE A 492 -15.47 -3.68 10.31
CA ILE A 492 -15.65 -5.14 10.28
C ILE A 492 -17.15 -5.48 10.25
N PHE A 493 -17.93 -4.86 11.15
CA PHE A 493 -19.37 -5.06 11.18
C PHE A 493 -20.01 -4.75 9.83
N ASN A 494 -19.71 -3.58 9.26
CA ASN A 494 -20.27 -3.16 7.98
C ASN A 494 -19.89 -4.12 6.85
N MET A 495 -18.62 -4.51 6.74
CA MET A 495 -18.17 -5.42 5.68
C MET A 495 -18.83 -6.79 5.77
N VAL A 496 -18.87 -7.39 6.97
CA VAL A 496 -19.45 -8.73 7.19
C VAL A 496 -20.96 -8.71 6.97
N VAL A 497 -21.68 -7.80 7.63
CA VAL A 497 -23.14 -7.74 7.54
C VAL A 497 -23.61 -7.36 6.13
N SER A 498 -22.90 -6.44 5.47
CA SER A 498 -23.21 -6.06 4.10
C SER A 498 -22.95 -7.17 3.09
N TRP A 499 -21.88 -7.94 3.28
CA TRP A 499 -21.63 -9.11 2.42
C TRP A 499 -22.73 -10.16 2.56
N MET A 500 -23.18 -10.42 3.79
CA MET A 500 -24.24 -11.43 4.07
C MET A 500 -25.64 -10.95 3.68
N HIS A 501 -25.98 -9.70 4.04
CA HIS A 501 -27.36 -9.19 4.02
C HIS A 501 -27.55 -7.88 3.25
N GLY A 502 -26.49 -7.28 2.70
CA GLY A 502 -26.57 -6.05 1.94
C GLY A 502 -27.47 -6.17 0.71
N GLN A 503 -28.01 -5.06 0.27
CA GLN A 503 -28.78 -4.99 -0.98
C GLN A 503 -27.92 -5.47 -2.15
N LYS A 504 -28.49 -6.22 -3.11
CA LYS A 504 -27.80 -6.62 -4.33
C LYS A 504 -27.28 -5.38 -5.07
N ALA A 505 -26.02 -5.41 -5.45
CA ALA A 505 -25.41 -4.32 -6.19
C ALA A 505 -25.70 -4.45 -7.69
N PRO A 506 -26.02 -3.35 -8.38
CA PRO A 506 -26.01 -3.33 -9.84
C PRO A 506 -24.58 -3.41 -10.37
N ALA A 507 -24.43 -3.65 -11.67
CA ALA A 507 -23.12 -3.72 -12.32
C ALA A 507 -22.32 -2.42 -12.13
N ASN A 508 -22.98 -1.26 -12.13
CA ASN A 508 -22.35 0.06 -11.98
C ASN A 508 -23.14 0.98 -11.02
N PRO A 509 -23.02 0.80 -9.70
CA PRO A 509 -23.77 1.58 -8.72
C PRO A 509 -23.39 3.07 -8.71
N TRP A 510 -22.20 3.38 -9.15
CA TRP A 510 -21.64 4.75 -9.11
C TRP A 510 -21.82 5.53 -10.42
N ARG A 511 -22.29 4.90 -11.50
CA ARG A 511 -22.24 5.45 -12.85
C ARG A 511 -20.83 5.92 -13.19
N ALA A 512 -19.85 5.09 -12.85
CA ALA A 512 -18.44 5.33 -13.14
C ALA A 512 -18.14 4.96 -14.60
N ILE A 513 -17.07 5.54 -15.14
CA ILE A 513 -16.61 5.30 -16.51
C ILE A 513 -15.32 4.50 -16.42
N GLY A 514 -15.40 3.18 -16.63
CA GLY A 514 -14.26 2.26 -16.61
C GLY A 514 -14.71 0.91 -17.12
N LEU A 515 -13.78 0.10 -17.65
CA LEU A 515 -14.10 -1.23 -18.20
C LEU A 515 -14.62 -2.18 -17.11
N GLU A 516 -14.11 -2.07 -15.89
CA GLU A 516 -14.55 -2.85 -14.74
C GLU A 516 -16.02 -2.62 -14.37
N TRP A 517 -16.59 -1.51 -14.80
CA TRP A 517 -18.01 -1.17 -14.56
C TRP A 517 -18.94 -1.57 -15.70
N LEU A 518 -18.41 -2.12 -16.81
CA LEU A 518 -19.19 -2.65 -17.93
C LEU A 518 -19.62 -4.10 -17.73
N VAL A 519 -19.09 -4.77 -16.72
CA VAL A 519 -19.38 -6.19 -16.41
C VAL A 519 -20.19 -6.34 -15.13
N ALA A 520 -20.77 -7.52 -14.90
CA ALA A 520 -21.57 -7.85 -13.73
C ALA A 520 -20.80 -7.62 -12.40
N SER A 521 -21.52 -7.56 -11.31
CA SER A 521 -20.99 -7.48 -9.95
C SER A 521 -21.45 -8.70 -9.14
N PRO A 522 -20.57 -9.68 -8.82
CA PRO A 522 -19.15 -9.81 -9.19
C PRO A 522 -18.93 -10.06 -10.70
N PRO A 523 -17.71 -9.78 -11.23
CA PRO A 523 -17.38 -10.08 -12.63
C PRO A 523 -17.35 -11.59 -12.89
N PRO A 524 -17.68 -12.04 -14.13
CA PRO A 524 -17.52 -13.44 -14.53
C PRO A 524 -16.05 -13.89 -14.50
N VAL A 525 -15.81 -15.21 -14.59
CA VAL A 525 -14.46 -15.79 -14.53
C VAL A 525 -13.57 -15.21 -15.63
N GLU A 526 -14.06 -15.15 -16.85
CA GLU A 526 -13.36 -14.62 -18.04
C GLU A 526 -13.29 -13.09 -18.10
N ASN A 527 -13.77 -12.37 -17.07
CA ASN A 527 -13.92 -10.91 -17.00
C ASN A 527 -14.92 -10.36 -18.03
N PHE A 528 -14.74 -10.70 -19.31
CA PHE A 528 -15.54 -10.18 -20.43
C PHE A 528 -15.95 -11.35 -21.33
N GLU A 529 -17.22 -11.41 -21.74
CA GLU A 529 -17.69 -12.37 -22.76
C GLU A 529 -17.03 -12.09 -24.11
N GLU A 530 -16.93 -10.80 -24.47
CA GLU A 530 -16.19 -10.32 -25.65
C GLU A 530 -15.09 -9.36 -25.21
N ILE A 531 -13.92 -9.42 -25.88
CA ILE A 531 -12.82 -8.50 -25.60
C ILE A 531 -13.27 -7.07 -25.94
N PRO A 532 -13.21 -6.13 -25.00
CA PRO A 532 -13.63 -4.73 -25.25
C PRO A 532 -12.72 -4.05 -26.27
N ILE A 533 -13.31 -3.25 -27.16
CA ILE A 533 -12.56 -2.41 -28.13
C ILE A 533 -12.65 -0.96 -27.64
N VAL A 534 -11.57 -0.44 -27.09
CA VAL A 534 -11.53 0.90 -26.48
C VAL A 534 -11.38 1.98 -27.54
N ILE A 535 -12.37 2.87 -27.64
CA ILE A 535 -12.39 3.95 -28.65
C ILE A 535 -12.15 5.33 -28.06
N SER A 536 -12.58 5.63 -26.82
CA SER A 536 -12.43 6.94 -26.20
C SER A 536 -11.36 6.97 -25.10
N GLU A 537 -11.04 8.18 -24.64
CA GLU A 537 -10.15 8.41 -23.49
C GLU A 537 -10.87 8.09 -22.16
N PRO A 538 -10.14 7.71 -21.10
CA PRO A 538 -10.74 7.51 -19.78
C PRO A 538 -11.25 8.84 -19.21
N TYR A 539 -12.15 8.73 -18.20
CA TYR A 539 -12.72 9.89 -17.46
C TYR A 539 -13.55 10.86 -18.28
N GLY A 540 -14.23 10.39 -19.34
CA GLY A 540 -15.05 11.21 -20.24
C GLY A 540 -16.37 11.74 -19.63
N TYR A 541 -16.41 12.08 -18.33
CA TYR A 541 -17.61 12.60 -17.66
C TYR A 541 -18.15 13.86 -18.36
N GLY A 542 -19.44 13.82 -18.73
CA GLY A 542 -20.09 14.90 -19.47
C GLY A 542 -19.94 14.81 -20.99
N LYS A 543 -19.23 13.80 -21.52
CA LYS A 543 -19.19 13.49 -22.96
C LYS A 543 -20.22 12.41 -23.29
N SER A 544 -20.76 12.44 -24.50
CA SER A 544 -21.73 11.45 -25.01
C SER A 544 -21.07 10.23 -25.66
N GLU A 545 -19.76 10.26 -25.88
CA GLU A 545 -19.02 9.18 -26.54
C GLU A 545 -18.93 7.93 -25.63
N PRO A 546 -19.25 6.73 -26.13
CA PRO A 546 -19.07 5.49 -25.37
C PRO A 546 -17.58 5.17 -25.17
N LEU A 547 -17.26 4.44 -24.10
CA LEU A 547 -15.89 4.01 -23.81
C LEU A 547 -15.40 2.96 -24.80
N THR A 548 -16.31 2.06 -25.22
CA THR A 548 -16.03 0.91 -26.10
C THR A 548 -16.96 0.90 -27.31
N ALA A 549 -16.48 0.29 -28.41
CA ALA A 549 -17.25 0.16 -29.63
C ALA A 549 -18.28 -0.98 -29.58
N ASN A 550 -18.00 -2.05 -28.81
CA ASN A 550 -18.75 -3.30 -28.84
C ASN A 550 -19.48 -3.65 -27.56
N ILE A 551 -19.09 -3.08 -26.41
CA ILE A 551 -19.74 -3.34 -25.12
C ILE A 551 -20.41 -2.07 -24.62
N GLN A 552 -21.70 -2.16 -24.30
CA GLN A 552 -22.45 -1.07 -23.68
C GLN A 552 -22.63 -1.31 -22.19
N ALA A 553 -22.66 -0.22 -21.40
CA ALA A 553 -22.97 -0.32 -19.99
C ALA A 553 -24.36 -0.98 -19.77
N PRO A 554 -24.47 -1.94 -18.82
CA PRO A 554 -25.74 -2.55 -18.50
C PRO A 554 -26.80 -1.50 -18.15
N SER A 555 -28.01 -1.64 -18.68
CA SER A 555 -29.14 -0.71 -18.45
C SER A 555 -29.78 -0.95 -17.08
N ASP A 556 -29.11 -0.57 -16.01
CA ASP A 556 -29.69 -0.61 -14.64
C ASP A 556 -30.61 0.61 -14.41
N SER A 557 -31.74 0.66 -15.12
CA SER A 557 -32.70 1.79 -15.05
C SER A 557 -33.44 1.90 -13.70
N ALA A 558 -33.39 0.87 -12.87
CA ALA A 558 -34.17 0.79 -11.60
C ALA A 558 -33.38 1.24 -10.35
N TYR A 559 -32.05 1.31 -10.38
CA TYR A 559 -31.27 1.66 -9.20
C TYR A 559 -31.04 3.18 -9.08
N LYS A 560 -31.63 3.79 -8.06
CA LYS A 560 -31.36 5.19 -7.67
C LYS A 560 -30.31 5.18 -6.55
N PRO A 561 -29.02 5.35 -6.86
CA PRO A 561 -27.94 5.17 -5.89
C PRO A 561 -27.87 6.24 -4.79
N PHE A 562 -28.76 7.23 -4.81
CA PHE A 562 -28.65 8.42 -3.94
C PHE A 562 -30.05 9.06 -3.72
N ALA A 563 -31.01 8.31 -3.16
CA ALA A 563 -32.18 8.93 -2.55
C ALA A 563 -31.85 9.39 -1.13
#